data_61d5b113bbf35fddd1ecc5d471fd65c3
#
_entry.id   61d5b113bbf35fddd1ecc5d471fd65c3
#
_cell.length_a   1.000
_cell.length_b   1.000
_cell.length_c   1.000
_cell.angle_alpha   90.00
_cell.angle_beta   90.00
_cell.angle_gamma   90.00
#
_symmetry.space_group_name_H-M   'P 1'
#
loop_
_entity.id
_entity.type
_entity.pdbx_description
1 polymer ?
#
loop_
_entity_poly.entity_id
_entity_poly.type
_entity_poly.pdbx_seq_one_letter_code
_entity_poly.pdbx_strand_id
1 'polypeptide(L)'
;FRRVLFRSLAMKDYLHFTSPIRRYADLVTHRAIESLIRQKEKNKKSPESLEGLAKKLSISERNSVDAERESIKDKLILFYKRDLGKKEIIKHDALITEINRKGFFVELTATLARGFVPIRTLPRELGYRLAPNGTSLVGRNPKLKLKIGQKVEVQIDRINALDKQMDFRLA
;
A
#
# COMPACT_ATOMS: atom_id res chain seq x y z
N PHE A 1 -19.60 13.75 5.67
CA PHE A 1 -18.14 13.61 5.44
C PHE A 1 -17.43 13.12 6.70
N ARG A 2 -17.93 12.04 7.27
CA ARG A 2 -17.44 11.54 8.55
C ARG A 2 -16.28 10.53 8.39
N ARG A 3 -15.12 10.86 8.97
CA ARG A 3 -14.29 9.93 9.78
C ARG A 3 -13.34 8.93 9.13
N VAL A 4 -13.13 8.76 7.84
CA VAL A 4 -12.30 7.63 7.42
C VAL A 4 -10.89 8.01 6.94
N LEU A 5 -10.67 9.20 6.41
CA LEU A 5 -9.40 9.54 5.75
C LEU A 5 -8.43 10.42 6.55
N PHE A 6 -8.86 11.08 7.64
CA PHE A 6 -7.99 12.01 8.37
C PHE A 6 -7.88 11.77 9.88
N ARG A 7 -7.90 10.51 10.30
CA ARG A 7 -7.55 10.14 11.70
C ARG A 7 -6.13 10.58 12.05
N SER A 8 -5.24 10.73 11.08
CA SER A 8 -3.87 11.19 11.28
C SER A 8 -3.75 12.63 11.78
N LEU A 9 -4.77 13.49 11.54
CA LEU A 9 -4.77 14.88 11.98
C LEU A 9 -5.52 15.09 13.31
N ALA A 10 -6.08 14.03 13.91
CA ALA A 10 -6.85 14.06 15.16
C ALA A 10 -7.99 15.13 15.19
N MET A 11 -8.47 15.57 14.03
CA MET A 11 -9.54 16.56 13.92
C MET A 11 -10.91 15.90 13.98
N LYS A 12 -11.85 16.49 14.75
CA LYS A 12 -13.24 16.03 14.84
C LYS A 12 -14.01 16.27 13.55
N ASP A 13 -13.79 17.42 12.95
CA ASP A 13 -14.47 17.88 11.75
C ASP A 13 -13.41 18.33 10.74
N TYR A 14 -13.47 17.74 9.55
CA TYR A 14 -12.59 18.04 8.44
C TYR A 14 -13.36 18.05 7.13
N LEU A 15 -13.11 19.07 6.31
CA LEU A 15 -13.67 19.19 4.97
C LEU A 15 -12.57 19.37 3.95
N HIS A 16 -12.73 18.74 2.81
CA HIS A 16 -11.91 19.02 1.65
C HIS A 16 -12.26 20.41 1.09
N PHE A 17 -11.25 21.25 0.83
CA PHE A 17 -11.47 22.62 0.39
C PHE A 17 -10.47 23.12 -0.66
N THR A 18 -9.24 22.61 -0.65
CA THR A 18 -8.10 23.24 -1.34
C THR A 18 -7.89 22.87 -2.79
N SER A 19 -8.63 21.88 -3.33
CA SER A 19 -8.39 21.37 -4.69
C SER A 19 -9.69 21.15 -5.49
N PRO A 20 -10.53 22.18 -5.71
CA PRO A 20 -11.84 22.05 -6.35
C PRO A 20 -11.78 21.66 -7.84
N ILE A 21 -10.62 21.83 -8.49
CA ILE A 21 -10.43 21.46 -9.91
C ILE A 21 -10.49 19.94 -10.10
N ARG A 22 -9.91 19.18 -9.19
CA ARG A 22 -9.77 17.72 -9.28
C ARG A 22 -10.59 16.93 -8.27
N ARG A 23 -11.12 17.58 -7.23
CA ARG A 23 -11.96 16.94 -6.22
C ARG A 23 -13.34 17.60 -6.18
N TYR A 24 -14.35 16.86 -6.63
CA TYR A 24 -15.72 17.36 -6.63
C TYR A 24 -16.26 17.63 -5.21
N ALA A 25 -15.75 16.94 -4.20
CA ALA A 25 -16.06 17.21 -2.78
C ALA A 25 -15.73 18.64 -2.39
N ASP A 26 -14.56 19.16 -2.81
CA ASP A 26 -14.15 20.53 -2.57
C ASP A 26 -15.10 21.53 -3.26
N LEU A 27 -15.48 21.26 -4.50
CA LEU A 27 -16.43 22.10 -5.23
C LEU A 27 -17.80 22.16 -4.56
N VAL A 28 -18.27 21.03 -4.01
CA VAL A 28 -19.54 20.98 -3.25
C VAL A 28 -19.42 21.82 -1.97
N THR A 29 -18.27 21.72 -1.28
CA THR A 29 -17.98 22.54 -0.09
C THR A 29 -17.95 24.05 -0.43
N HIS A 30 -17.29 24.44 -1.52
CA HIS A 30 -17.27 25.84 -2.00
C HIS A 30 -18.68 26.36 -2.27
N ARG A 31 -19.49 25.59 -2.98
CA ARG A 31 -20.89 25.96 -3.29
C ARG A 31 -21.75 26.08 -2.04
N ALA A 32 -21.53 25.22 -1.04
CA ALA A 32 -22.25 25.29 0.23
C ALA A 32 -21.87 26.56 0.99
N ILE A 33 -20.58 26.90 1.06
CA ILE A 33 -20.09 28.13 1.72
C ILE A 33 -20.60 29.37 0.97
N GLU A 34 -20.50 29.39 -0.36
CA GLU A 34 -21.03 30.49 -1.17
C GLU A 34 -22.54 30.72 -0.92
N SER A 35 -23.31 29.65 -0.84
CA SER A 35 -24.76 29.72 -0.54
C SER A 35 -25.01 30.33 0.84
N LEU A 36 -24.19 29.98 1.85
CA LEU A 36 -24.29 30.54 3.20
C LEU A 36 -23.93 32.04 3.22
N ILE A 37 -22.82 32.43 2.57
CA ILE A 37 -22.36 33.83 2.54
C ILE A 37 -23.37 34.72 1.81
N ARG A 38 -23.92 34.26 0.70
CA ARG A 38 -24.87 35.03 -0.11
C ARG A 38 -26.31 34.96 0.39
N GLN A 39 -26.58 34.27 1.51
CA GLN A 39 -27.91 34.08 2.10
C GLN A 39 -28.96 33.58 1.07
N LYS A 40 -28.52 32.85 0.04
CA LYS A 40 -29.39 32.30 -0.97
C LYS A 40 -30.03 31.02 -0.44
N GLU A 41 -31.22 31.12 0.16
CA GLU A 41 -31.98 29.97 0.68
C GLU A 41 -32.42 28.93 -0.36
N LYS A 42 -32.43 29.31 -1.64
CA LYS A 42 -33.07 28.53 -2.71
C LYS A 42 -32.39 27.23 -3.14
N ASN A 43 -31.18 26.90 -2.63
CA ASN A 43 -30.43 25.72 -3.07
C ASN A 43 -29.94 24.84 -1.90
N LYS A 44 -30.68 24.77 -0.81
CA LYS A 44 -30.39 23.77 0.25
C LYS A 44 -30.71 22.39 -0.28
N LYS A 45 -29.69 21.64 -0.74
CA LYS A 45 -29.83 20.21 -0.97
C LYS A 45 -30.25 19.55 0.34
N SER A 46 -31.20 18.61 0.30
CA SER A 46 -31.61 17.86 1.49
C SER A 46 -30.39 17.13 2.10
N PRO A 47 -30.32 16.96 3.41
CA PRO A 47 -29.25 16.18 4.06
C PRO A 47 -29.08 14.78 3.45
N GLU A 48 -30.19 14.12 3.07
CA GLU A 48 -30.19 12.81 2.42
C GLU A 48 -29.52 12.83 1.04
N SER A 49 -29.74 13.89 0.24
CA SER A 49 -29.07 14.03 -1.07
C SER A 49 -27.56 14.28 -0.93
N LEU A 50 -27.12 14.96 0.13
CA LEU A 50 -25.72 15.18 0.45
C LEU A 50 -25.04 13.90 0.95
N GLU A 51 -25.72 13.10 1.75
CA GLU A 51 -25.19 11.82 2.22
C GLU A 51 -24.99 10.82 1.06
N GLY A 52 -25.98 10.71 0.17
CA GLY A 52 -25.87 9.89 -1.03
C GLY A 52 -24.70 10.34 -1.93
N LEU A 53 -24.55 11.65 -2.11
CA LEU A 53 -23.42 12.22 -2.86
C LEU A 53 -22.08 11.92 -2.18
N ALA A 54 -21.98 12.09 -0.86
CA ALA A 54 -20.77 11.80 -0.09
C ALA A 54 -20.31 10.33 -0.22
N LYS A 55 -21.25 9.39 -0.19
CA LYS A 55 -20.98 7.96 -0.42
C LYS A 55 -20.41 7.72 -1.82
N LYS A 56 -21.02 8.29 -2.85
CA LYS A 56 -20.53 8.16 -4.24
C LYS A 56 -19.14 8.75 -4.41
N LEU A 57 -18.87 9.92 -3.86
CA LEU A 57 -17.55 10.57 -3.92
C LEU A 57 -16.48 9.76 -3.20
N SER A 58 -16.80 9.19 -2.04
CA SER A 58 -15.87 8.33 -1.29
C SER A 58 -15.52 7.03 -2.03
N ILE A 59 -16.45 6.47 -2.79
CA ILE A 59 -16.18 5.30 -3.64
C ILE A 59 -15.30 5.71 -4.84
N SER A 60 -15.64 6.80 -5.51
CA SER A 60 -14.85 7.31 -6.65
C SER A 60 -13.41 7.64 -6.25
N GLU A 61 -13.21 8.26 -5.10
CA GLU A 61 -11.87 8.58 -4.59
C GLU A 61 -11.06 7.32 -4.31
N ARG A 62 -11.65 6.31 -3.68
CA ARG A 62 -10.98 5.01 -3.46
C ARG A 62 -10.59 4.36 -4.77
N ASN A 63 -11.50 4.29 -5.73
CA ASN A 63 -11.21 3.71 -7.05
C ASN A 63 -10.05 4.44 -7.74
N SER A 64 -9.98 5.76 -7.61
CA SER A 64 -8.89 6.58 -8.18
C SER A 64 -7.54 6.25 -7.52
N VAL A 65 -7.52 6.14 -6.19
CA VAL A 65 -6.31 5.78 -5.44
C VAL A 65 -5.86 4.35 -5.76
N ASP A 66 -6.80 3.42 -5.87
CA ASP A 66 -6.48 2.03 -6.20
C ASP A 66 -5.97 1.92 -7.65
N ALA A 67 -6.54 2.65 -8.60
CA ALA A 67 -6.04 2.72 -9.97
C ALA A 67 -4.62 3.30 -10.06
N GLU A 68 -4.31 4.34 -9.28
CA GLU A 68 -2.96 4.90 -9.20
C GLU A 68 -1.96 3.87 -8.66
N ARG A 69 -2.30 3.20 -7.55
CA ARG A 69 -1.46 2.15 -6.94
C ARG A 69 -1.20 1.00 -7.90
N GLU A 70 -2.24 0.53 -8.59
CA GLU A 70 -2.11 -0.56 -9.57
C GLU A 70 -1.26 -0.13 -10.77
N SER A 71 -1.38 1.11 -11.24
CA SER A 71 -0.53 1.64 -12.31
C SER A 71 0.95 1.70 -11.92
N ILE A 72 1.25 2.15 -10.70
CA ILE A 72 2.62 2.16 -10.17
C ILE A 72 3.17 0.72 -10.10
N LYS A 73 2.37 -0.21 -9.59
CA LYS A 73 2.74 -1.62 -9.48
C LYS A 73 3.05 -2.25 -10.85
N ASP A 74 2.23 -1.95 -11.87
CA ASP A 74 2.49 -2.40 -13.24
C ASP A 74 3.85 -1.89 -13.77
N LYS A 75 4.16 -0.62 -13.52
CA LYS A 75 5.44 -0.03 -13.93
C LYS A 75 6.62 -0.66 -13.21
N LEU A 76 6.50 -0.93 -11.90
CA LEU A 76 7.53 -1.61 -11.13
C LEU A 76 7.78 -3.04 -11.64
N ILE A 77 6.72 -3.77 -11.94
CA ILE A 77 6.83 -5.13 -12.52
C ILE A 77 7.54 -5.10 -13.86
N LEU A 78 7.19 -4.17 -14.76
CA LEU A 78 7.85 -4.01 -16.05
C LEU A 78 9.32 -3.61 -15.89
N PHE A 79 9.63 -2.75 -14.93
CA PHE A 79 10.99 -2.34 -14.61
C PHE A 79 11.84 -3.53 -14.18
N TYR A 80 11.37 -4.28 -13.17
CA TYR A 80 12.12 -5.42 -12.64
C TYR A 80 12.13 -6.65 -13.56
N LYS A 81 11.16 -6.79 -14.47
CA LYS A 81 11.19 -7.84 -15.50
C LYS A 81 12.40 -7.72 -16.41
N ARG A 82 12.91 -6.51 -16.64
CA ARG A 82 14.15 -6.28 -17.39
C ARG A 82 15.37 -6.81 -16.64
N ASP A 83 15.36 -6.80 -15.31
CA ASP A 83 16.48 -7.27 -14.50
C ASP A 83 16.58 -8.79 -14.49
N LEU A 84 15.46 -9.52 -14.58
CA LEU A 84 15.47 -10.97 -14.74
C LEU A 84 16.13 -11.45 -16.04
N GLY A 85 16.16 -10.64 -17.09
CA GLY A 85 16.80 -10.96 -18.36
C GLY A 85 18.31 -10.75 -18.37
N LYS A 86 18.89 -10.15 -17.34
CA LYS A 86 20.33 -9.90 -17.24
C LYS A 86 21.06 -11.14 -16.75
N LYS A 87 22.28 -11.36 -17.26
CA LYS A 87 23.14 -12.48 -16.82
C LYS A 87 23.70 -12.28 -15.39
N GLU A 88 23.73 -11.03 -14.92
CA GLU A 88 24.23 -10.67 -13.61
C GLU A 88 23.12 -10.76 -12.57
N ILE A 89 23.45 -11.34 -11.43
CA ILE A 89 22.56 -11.41 -10.25
C ILE A 89 22.56 -10.03 -9.59
N ILE A 90 21.42 -9.33 -9.69
CA ILE A 90 21.26 -8.03 -9.07
C ILE A 90 20.71 -8.22 -7.67
N LYS A 91 21.45 -7.74 -6.68
CA LYS A 91 21.04 -7.71 -5.28
C LYS A 91 20.35 -6.40 -4.96
N HIS A 92 19.33 -6.47 -4.12
CA HIS A 92 18.55 -5.32 -3.69
C HIS A 92 18.47 -5.30 -2.17
N ASP A 93 18.64 -4.12 -1.58
CA ASP A 93 18.37 -3.89 -0.17
C ASP A 93 16.87 -3.85 0.08
N ALA A 94 16.43 -4.57 1.10
CA ALA A 94 15.02 -4.68 1.46
C ALA A 94 14.80 -4.69 2.97
N LEU A 95 13.58 -4.35 3.38
CA LEU A 95 13.09 -4.44 4.75
C LEU A 95 12.03 -5.53 4.84
N ILE A 96 12.10 -6.36 5.89
CA ILE A 96 11.03 -7.32 6.18
C ILE A 96 9.83 -6.56 6.76
N THR A 97 8.69 -6.59 6.07
CA THR A 97 7.48 -5.87 6.47
C THR A 97 6.44 -6.75 7.15
N GLU A 98 6.37 -8.03 6.77
CA GLU A 98 5.39 -8.97 7.31
C GLU A 98 5.95 -10.38 7.28
N ILE A 99 5.59 -11.19 8.28
CA ILE A 99 6.03 -12.59 8.39
C ILE A 99 4.82 -13.49 8.57
N ASN A 100 4.82 -14.63 7.88
CA ASN A 100 3.80 -15.66 8.01
C ASN A 100 4.42 -17.07 7.95
N ARG A 101 3.60 -18.11 8.08
CA ARG A 101 4.06 -19.51 8.05
C ARG A 101 4.65 -19.96 6.70
N LYS A 102 4.30 -19.28 5.60
CA LYS A 102 4.74 -19.61 4.24
C LYS A 102 6.04 -18.89 3.85
N GLY A 103 6.42 -17.83 4.59
CA GLY A 103 7.56 -16.98 4.30
C GLY A 103 7.40 -15.58 4.89
N PHE A 104 7.97 -14.61 4.21
CA PHE A 104 7.88 -13.21 4.65
C PHE A 104 7.81 -12.25 3.45
N PHE A 105 7.16 -11.13 3.68
CA PHE A 105 7.13 -10.04 2.71
C PHE A 105 8.30 -9.09 2.96
N VAL A 106 8.85 -8.62 1.88
CA VAL A 106 9.90 -7.61 1.86
C VAL A 106 9.49 -6.42 1.02
N GLU A 107 10.00 -5.27 1.37
CA GLU A 107 9.86 -4.03 0.62
C GLU A 107 11.23 -3.50 0.26
N LEU A 108 11.49 -3.30 -1.03
CA LEU A 108 12.77 -2.81 -1.52
C LEU A 108 12.98 -1.36 -1.09
N THR A 109 14.13 -1.04 -0.54
CA THR A 109 14.43 0.29 0.01
C THR A 109 14.45 1.38 -1.06
N ALA A 110 14.90 1.05 -2.28
CA ALA A 110 15.06 2.03 -3.37
C ALA A 110 13.74 2.42 -4.05
N THR A 111 12.79 1.48 -4.18
CA THR A 111 11.58 1.68 -5.01
C THR A 111 10.28 1.42 -4.27
N LEU A 112 10.35 0.98 -3.01
CA LEU A 112 9.22 0.54 -2.21
C LEU A 112 8.43 -0.61 -2.86
N ALA A 113 9.03 -1.30 -3.82
CA ALA A 113 8.42 -2.46 -4.44
C ALA A 113 8.31 -3.59 -3.42
N ARG A 114 7.12 -4.15 -3.29
CA ARG A 114 6.83 -5.22 -2.34
C ARG A 114 6.81 -6.57 -3.03
N GLY A 115 7.38 -7.59 -2.39
CA GLY A 115 7.33 -8.96 -2.85
C GLY A 115 7.47 -9.97 -1.73
N PHE A 116 7.43 -11.24 -2.08
CA PHE A 116 7.37 -12.35 -1.13
C PHE A 116 8.63 -13.21 -1.21
N VAL A 117 9.18 -13.59 -0.07
CA VAL A 117 10.26 -14.57 0.06
C VAL A 117 9.67 -15.86 0.63
N PRO A 118 9.45 -16.89 -0.19
CA PRO A 118 8.92 -18.16 0.29
C PRO A 118 9.90 -18.85 1.25
N ILE A 119 9.40 -19.42 2.35
CA ILE A 119 10.24 -20.16 3.31
C ILE A 119 11.01 -21.33 2.65
N ARG A 120 10.48 -21.88 1.57
CA ARG A 120 11.11 -22.96 0.79
C ARG A 120 12.39 -22.52 0.06
N THR A 121 12.60 -21.22 -0.16
CA THR A 121 13.82 -20.68 -0.78
C THR A 121 14.93 -20.50 0.24
N LEU A 122 14.63 -20.58 1.53
CA LEU A 122 15.60 -20.56 2.59
C LEU A 122 16.28 -21.94 2.72
N PRO A 123 17.56 -21.99 3.15
CA PRO A 123 18.25 -23.26 3.36
C PRO A 123 17.48 -24.16 4.34
N ARG A 124 17.13 -25.36 3.89
CA ARG A 124 16.34 -26.32 4.68
C ARG A 124 17.02 -26.73 5.98
N GLU A 125 18.33 -26.73 5.99
CA GLU A 125 19.18 -27.04 7.15
C GLU A 125 18.92 -26.10 8.33
N LEU A 126 18.57 -24.84 8.03
CA LEU A 126 18.31 -23.82 9.04
C LEU A 126 16.95 -23.99 9.74
N GLY A 127 16.01 -24.75 9.14
CA GLY A 127 14.76 -25.16 9.74
C GLY A 127 13.91 -24.04 10.32
N TYR A 128 13.74 -22.95 9.58
CA TYR A 128 12.97 -21.79 10.03
C TYR A 128 11.52 -22.11 10.36
N ARG A 129 11.04 -21.62 11.48
CA ARG A 129 9.65 -21.74 11.96
C ARG A 129 9.16 -20.39 12.47
N LEU A 130 7.86 -20.16 12.27
CA LEU A 130 7.23 -18.96 12.81
C LEU A 130 7.24 -19.00 14.34
N ALA A 131 7.72 -17.94 14.96
CA ALA A 131 7.69 -17.80 16.41
C ALA A 131 6.21 -17.63 16.90
N PRO A 132 5.91 -18.01 18.15
CA PRO A 132 4.55 -17.92 18.71
C PRO A 132 3.94 -16.50 18.64
N ASN A 133 4.77 -15.47 18.74
CA ASN A 133 4.35 -14.07 18.65
C ASN A 133 4.05 -13.59 17.21
N GLY A 134 4.27 -14.42 16.19
CA GLY A 134 3.99 -14.10 14.80
C GLY A 134 4.92 -13.03 14.16
N THR A 135 5.89 -12.50 14.88
CA THR A 135 6.72 -11.35 14.43
C THR A 135 8.12 -11.75 13.94
N SER A 136 8.46 -13.03 13.98
CA SER A 136 9.78 -13.51 13.57
C SER A 136 9.77 -14.95 13.08
N LEU A 137 10.70 -15.27 12.18
CA LEU A 137 11.08 -16.63 11.84
C LEU A 137 12.34 -16.99 12.63
N VAL A 138 12.32 -18.10 13.34
CA VAL A 138 13.44 -18.58 14.15
C VAL A 138 13.94 -19.88 13.53
N GLY A 139 15.24 -19.94 13.25
CA GLY A 139 15.90 -21.14 12.77
C GLY A 139 16.13 -22.16 13.90
N ARG A 140 16.65 -23.35 13.54
CA ARG A 140 17.09 -24.37 14.54
C ARG A 140 18.12 -23.76 15.53
N ASN A 141 19.02 -22.92 15.03
CA ASN A 141 19.90 -22.12 15.88
C ASN A 141 19.16 -20.82 16.27
N PRO A 142 18.92 -20.54 17.56
CA PRO A 142 18.23 -19.33 18.03
C PRO A 142 18.89 -18.01 17.61
N LYS A 143 20.18 -18.04 17.26
CA LYS A 143 20.91 -16.87 16.73
C LYS A 143 20.45 -16.50 15.33
N LEU A 144 19.90 -17.45 14.57
CA LEU A 144 19.36 -17.23 13.24
C LEU A 144 17.88 -16.83 13.33
N LYS A 145 17.64 -15.54 13.34
CA LYS A 145 16.31 -14.98 13.49
C LYS A 145 16.08 -13.89 12.44
N LEU A 146 14.97 -14.00 11.71
CA LEU A 146 14.47 -12.97 10.83
C LEU A 146 13.30 -12.24 11.51
N LYS A 147 13.36 -10.93 11.60
CA LYS A 147 12.35 -10.09 12.30
C LYS A 147 11.75 -9.06 11.38
N ILE A 148 10.52 -8.66 11.66
CA ILE A 148 9.91 -7.49 11.03
C ILE A 148 10.79 -6.26 11.29
N GLY A 149 11.01 -5.42 10.26
CA GLY A 149 11.90 -4.26 10.30
C GLY A 149 13.38 -4.57 10.10
N GLN A 150 13.78 -5.84 9.93
CA GLN A 150 15.15 -6.21 9.64
C GLN A 150 15.50 -5.91 8.18
N LYS A 151 16.69 -5.33 7.97
CA LYS A 151 17.30 -5.18 6.63
C LYS A 151 17.85 -6.52 6.16
N VAL A 152 17.58 -6.84 4.90
CA VAL A 152 18.06 -8.05 4.23
C VAL A 152 18.44 -7.72 2.79
N GLU A 153 19.39 -8.45 2.23
CA GLU A 153 19.66 -8.43 0.79
C GLU A 153 18.83 -9.52 0.12
N VAL A 154 18.15 -9.15 -0.96
CA VAL A 154 17.33 -10.05 -1.74
C VAL A 154 17.64 -9.94 -3.22
N GLN A 155 17.35 -10.99 -3.97
CA GLN A 155 17.38 -11.00 -5.41
C GLN A 155 16.02 -11.47 -5.94
N ILE A 156 15.66 -11.02 -7.13
CA ILE A 156 14.41 -11.41 -7.75
C ILE A 156 14.53 -12.87 -8.20
N ASP A 157 13.60 -13.71 -7.76
CA ASP A 157 13.52 -15.11 -8.15
C ASP A 157 12.54 -15.31 -9.30
N ARG A 158 11.35 -14.73 -9.16
CA ARG A 158 10.26 -14.86 -10.14
C ARG A 158 9.38 -13.61 -10.14
N ILE A 159 8.88 -13.25 -11.34
CA ILE A 159 7.85 -12.24 -11.51
C ILE A 159 6.65 -12.88 -12.20
N ASN A 160 5.50 -12.86 -11.54
CA ASN A 160 4.22 -13.19 -12.13
C ASN A 160 3.53 -11.89 -12.56
N ALA A 161 3.58 -11.60 -13.85
CA ALA A 161 3.02 -10.36 -14.39
C ALA A 161 1.48 -10.35 -14.38
N LEU A 162 0.82 -11.51 -14.43
CA LEU A 162 -0.64 -11.61 -14.41
C LEU A 162 -1.19 -11.29 -13.01
N ASP A 163 -0.60 -11.89 -11.99
CA ASP A 163 -1.01 -11.66 -10.59
C ASP A 163 -0.33 -10.44 -9.98
N LYS A 164 0.53 -9.76 -10.74
CA LYS A 164 1.32 -8.61 -10.30
C LYS A 164 2.11 -8.89 -9.02
N GLN A 165 2.74 -10.07 -8.96
CA GLN A 165 3.50 -10.53 -7.81
C GLN A 165 4.97 -10.71 -8.16
N MET A 166 5.83 -10.37 -7.19
CA MET A 166 7.27 -10.60 -7.26
C MET A 166 7.66 -11.54 -6.13
N ASP A 167 8.31 -12.63 -6.49
CA ASP A 167 8.94 -13.54 -5.54
C ASP A 167 10.44 -13.22 -5.49
N PHE A 168 10.95 -13.16 -4.27
CA PHE A 168 12.36 -12.93 -3.99
C PHE A 168 12.97 -14.15 -3.32
N ARG A 169 14.29 -14.20 -3.33
CA ARG A 169 15.11 -15.09 -2.49
C ARG A 169 16.16 -14.26 -1.76
N LEU A 170 16.63 -14.73 -0.61
CA LEU A 170 17.78 -14.12 0.06
C LEU A 170 19.03 -14.26 -0.82
N ALA A 171 19.84 -13.20 -0.85
CA ALA A 171 21.06 -13.13 -1.65
C ALA A 171 22.24 -13.79 -0.94
#